data_9d45153cf605f0022a15bda01113a76e
#
_entry.id   9d45153cf605f0022a15bda01113a76e
#
_cell.length_a   1.000
_cell.length_b   1.000
_cell.length_c   1.000
_cell.angle_alpha   90.00
_cell.angle_beta   90.00
_cell.angle_gamma   90.00
#
_symmetry.space_group_name_H-M   'P 1'
#
loop_
_entity.id
_entity.type
_entity.pdbx_description
1 polymer ?
#
loop_
_entity_poly.entity_id
_entity_poly.type
_entity_poly.pdbx_seq_one_letter_code
_entity_poly.pdbx_strand_id
1 'polypeptide(L)'
;MKKDNRGLSLVELVIVMAIMAVLGTVVSIGVNLVTGRPADKCASRLQTVMQNNRMTTMGKLDASMRIYMDAAGGIYVDELIKVNESTTNTVTTQVGEAGVVLFYKITGEADYRELTPGTALLLSYDRSSGAFKDLTSMGLSGHYCEEIKIVKGNRTKILKLSYLTGKISLE
;
A
#
# COMPACT_ATOMS: atom_id res chain seq x y z
N MET A 1 18.07 11.66 61.16
CA MET A 1 17.24 11.96 59.96
C MET A 1 15.84 11.42 60.20
N LYS A 2 14.82 12.30 60.45
CA LYS A 2 13.40 11.90 60.56
C LYS A 2 12.88 11.57 59.18
N LYS A 3 12.48 10.34 58.89
CA LYS A 3 11.71 9.98 57.68
C LYS A 3 10.30 10.51 57.87
N ASP A 4 9.93 11.55 57.11
CA ASP A 4 8.55 12.02 57.00
C ASP A 4 7.74 10.99 56.22
N ASN A 5 7.04 10.11 56.90
CA ASN A 5 6.05 9.20 56.31
C ASN A 5 4.72 9.95 56.16
N ARG A 6 4.65 10.91 55.25
CA ARG A 6 3.38 11.50 54.82
C ARG A 6 2.69 10.55 53.85
N GLY A 7 1.66 9.86 54.33
CA GLY A 7 0.77 9.10 53.43
C GLY A 7 0.05 10.04 52.49
N LEU A 8 -0.19 9.61 51.25
CA LEU A 8 -1.00 10.32 50.25
C LEU A 8 -2.39 10.64 50.83
N SER A 9 -2.83 11.88 50.70
CA SER A 9 -4.18 12.24 51.11
C SER A 9 -5.21 11.60 50.16
N LEU A 10 -6.40 11.31 50.68
CA LEU A 10 -7.48 10.72 49.88
C LEU A 10 -7.81 11.60 48.64
N VAL A 11 -7.71 12.92 48.77
CA VAL A 11 -7.92 13.90 47.70
C VAL A 11 -6.83 13.75 46.59
N GLU A 12 -5.59 13.57 47.00
CA GLU A 12 -4.45 13.42 46.09
C GLU A 12 -4.57 12.13 45.26
N LEU A 13 -5.05 11.06 45.89
CA LEU A 13 -5.32 9.80 45.19
C LEU A 13 -6.45 9.92 44.16
N VAL A 14 -7.54 10.64 44.50
CA VAL A 14 -8.66 10.89 43.59
C VAL A 14 -8.20 11.74 42.38
N ILE A 15 -7.37 12.78 42.62
CA ILE A 15 -6.84 13.62 41.54
C ILE A 15 -5.96 12.79 40.61
N VAL A 16 -5.07 11.94 41.15
CA VAL A 16 -4.20 11.07 40.34
C VAL A 16 -5.03 10.10 39.50
N MET A 17 -6.07 9.48 40.07
CA MET A 17 -6.97 8.60 39.33
C MET A 17 -7.72 9.34 38.22
N ALA A 18 -8.18 10.55 38.45
CA ALA A 18 -8.84 11.38 37.46
C ALA A 18 -7.91 11.71 36.28
N ILE A 19 -6.66 12.11 36.57
CA ILE A 19 -5.65 12.40 35.54
C ILE A 19 -5.31 11.13 34.76
N MET A 20 -5.12 9.99 35.41
CA MET A 20 -4.86 8.70 34.73
C MET A 20 -6.01 8.29 33.82
N ALA A 21 -7.27 8.49 34.21
CA ALA A 21 -8.43 8.21 33.39
C ALA A 21 -8.45 9.06 32.12
N VAL A 22 -8.17 10.37 32.24
CA VAL A 22 -8.10 11.28 31.09
C VAL A 22 -6.96 10.92 30.17
N LEU A 23 -5.76 10.66 30.68
CA LEU A 23 -4.60 10.27 29.89
C LEU A 23 -4.83 8.93 29.17
N GLY A 24 -5.47 7.96 29.83
CA GLY A 24 -5.79 6.66 29.23
C GLY A 24 -6.71 6.77 28.01
N THR A 25 -7.68 7.70 28.01
CA THR A 25 -8.56 7.92 26.85
C THR A 25 -7.82 8.54 25.66
N VAL A 26 -6.92 9.50 25.90
CA VAL A 26 -6.12 10.17 24.85
C VAL A 26 -5.18 9.16 24.17
N VAL A 27 -4.54 8.28 24.92
CA VAL A 27 -3.66 7.25 24.37
C VAL A 27 -4.44 6.28 23.49
N SER A 28 -5.63 5.84 23.90
CA SER A 28 -6.47 4.91 23.12
C SER A 28 -6.89 5.47 21.76
N ILE A 29 -7.18 6.76 21.67
CA ILE A 29 -7.52 7.44 20.40
C ILE A 29 -6.28 7.56 19.51
N GLY A 30 -5.12 7.87 20.10
CA GLY A 30 -3.86 8.05 19.36
C GLY A 30 -3.39 6.78 18.65
N VAL A 31 -3.52 5.61 19.27
CA VAL A 31 -3.10 4.34 18.68
C VAL A 31 -3.90 4.00 17.43
N ASN A 32 -5.20 4.24 17.40
CA ASN A 32 -6.05 3.99 16.23
C ASN A 32 -5.73 4.90 15.04
N LEU A 33 -5.32 6.14 15.28
CA LEU A 33 -4.92 7.09 14.24
C LEU A 33 -3.57 6.71 13.60
N VAL A 34 -2.66 6.13 14.36
CA VAL A 34 -1.32 5.76 13.88
C VAL A 34 -1.36 4.44 13.09
N THR A 35 -2.20 3.49 13.47
CA THR A 35 -2.28 2.16 12.82
C THR A 35 -2.82 2.18 11.39
N GLY A 36 -3.61 3.19 11.01
CA GLY A 36 -4.16 3.30 9.64
C GLY A 36 -3.24 3.99 8.63
N ARG A 37 -2.30 4.81 9.10
CA ARG A 37 -1.38 5.57 8.22
C ARG A 37 -0.56 4.71 7.25
N PRO A 38 -0.09 3.49 7.60
CA PRO A 38 0.64 2.66 6.66
C PRO A 38 -0.17 2.26 5.42
N ALA A 39 -1.49 2.01 5.53
CA ALA A 39 -2.33 1.71 4.37
C ALA A 39 -2.48 2.93 3.45
N ASP A 40 -2.71 4.12 4.01
CA ASP A 40 -2.82 5.37 3.26
C ASP A 40 -1.50 5.70 2.54
N LYS A 41 -0.36 5.54 3.23
CA LYS A 41 0.98 5.74 2.65
C LYS A 41 1.26 4.73 1.53
N CYS A 42 0.93 3.46 1.74
CA CYS A 42 1.10 2.42 0.73
C CYS A 42 0.28 2.74 -0.52
N ALA A 43 -0.99 3.09 -0.36
CA ALA A 43 -1.88 3.45 -1.46
C ALA A 43 -1.38 4.65 -2.26
N SER A 44 -0.99 5.72 -1.58
CA SER A 44 -0.47 6.94 -2.23
C SER A 44 0.86 6.69 -2.94
N ARG A 45 1.80 5.95 -2.33
CA ARG A 45 3.07 5.58 -2.96
C ARG A 45 2.86 4.70 -4.18
N LEU A 46 2.00 3.67 -4.05
CA LEU A 46 1.69 2.78 -5.16
C LEU A 46 1.06 3.56 -6.32
N GLN A 47 0.10 4.43 -6.05
CA GLN A 47 -0.50 5.30 -7.06
C GLN A 47 0.56 6.15 -7.77
N THR A 48 1.49 6.76 -7.01
CA THR A 48 2.55 7.60 -7.59
C THR A 48 3.48 6.79 -8.49
N VAL A 49 3.93 5.62 -8.04
CA VAL A 49 4.81 4.74 -8.83
C VAL A 49 4.11 4.30 -10.11
N MET A 50 2.83 3.90 -10.03
CA MET A 50 2.04 3.50 -11.20
C MET A 50 1.87 4.65 -12.19
N GLN A 51 1.60 5.88 -11.71
CA GLN A 51 1.49 7.07 -12.58
C GLN A 51 2.83 7.42 -13.24
N ASN A 52 3.93 7.33 -12.50
CA ASN A 52 5.28 7.56 -13.03
C ASN A 52 5.62 6.52 -14.12
N ASN A 53 5.34 5.24 -13.87
CA ASN A 53 5.57 4.19 -14.84
C ASN A 53 4.75 4.39 -16.12
N ARG A 54 3.48 4.83 -15.99
CA ARG A 54 2.65 5.23 -17.13
C ARG A 54 3.27 6.35 -17.94
N MET A 55 3.71 7.44 -17.28
CA MET A 55 4.38 8.57 -17.94
C MET A 55 5.66 8.14 -18.64
N THR A 56 6.47 7.28 -18.01
CA THR A 56 7.70 6.72 -18.59
C THR A 56 7.40 5.93 -19.85
N THR A 57 6.35 5.08 -19.82
CA THR A 57 5.93 4.28 -20.99
C THR A 57 5.47 5.17 -22.13
N MET A 58 4.64 6.17 -21.87
CA MET A 58 4.18 7.12 -22.88
C MET A 58 5.31 8.01 -23.41
N GLY A 59 6.33 8.27 -22.58
CA GLY A 59 7.50 9.10 -22.90
C GLY A 59 8.57 8.42 -23.75
N LYS A 60 8.32 7.24 -24.36
CA LYS A 60 9.17 6.49 -25.32
C LYS A 60 9.97 5.30 -24.76
N LEU A 61 9.93 5.00 -23.48
CA LEU A 61 10.56 3.80 -22.94
C LEU A 61 9.51 2.70 -22.76
N ASP A 62 9.85 1.46 -23.10
CA ASP A 62 9.00 0.33 -22.77
C ASP A 62 9.20 0.00 -21.28
N ALA A 63 8.19 0.29 -20.49
CA ALA A 63 8.25 0.10 -19.04
C ALA A 63 7.11 -0.81 -18.58
N SER A 64 7.44 -1.67 -17.64
CA SER A 64 6.48 -2.53 -16.92
C SER A 64 6.76 -2.46 -15.44
N MET A 65 5.83 -2.92 -14.63
CA MET A 65 6.02 -2.97 -13.19
C MET A 65 5.64 -4.33 -12.64
N ARG A 66 6.35 -4.74 -11.60
CA ARG A 66 6.10 -5.94 -10.83
C ARG A 66 5.87 -5.56 -9.38
N ILE A 67 4.65 -5.78 -8.90
CA ILE A 67 4.26 -5.55 -7.51
C ILE A 67 4.36 -6.90 -6.80
N TYR A 68 5.11 -6.97 -5.72
CA TYR A 68 5.33 -8.22 -4.97
C TYR A 68 5.51 -7.96 -3.47
N MET A 69 5.34 -9.03 -2.71
CA MET A 69 5.60 -9.06 -1.27
C MET A 69 6.87 -9.86 -1.00
N ASP A 70 7.75 -9.33 -0.16
CA ASP A 70 8.94 -10.05 0.29
C ASP A 70 8.61 -11.03 1.43
N ALA A 71 9.60 -11.83 1.83
CA ALA A 71 9.44 -12.78 2.93
C ALA A 71 9.21 -12.12 4.30
N ALA A 72 9.58 -10.85 4.45
CA ALA A 72 9.37 -10.06 5.67
C ALA A 72 7.99 -9.37 5.69
N GLY A 73 7.19 -9.51 4.62
CA GLY A 73 5.86 -8.90 4.48
C GLY A 73 5.87 -7.45 4.00
N GLY A 74 7.01 -6.94 3.55
CA GLY A 74 7.12 -5.64 2.89
C GLY A 74 6.60 -5.70 1.45
N ILE A 75 5.92 -4.65 1.00
CA ILE A 75 5.41 -4.57 -0.38
C ILE A 75 6.34 -3.68 -1.20
N TYR A 76 6.80 -4.23 -2.32
CA TYR A 76 7.75 -3.59 -3.24
C TYR A 76 7.18 -3.51 -4.64
N VAL A 77 7.63 -2.52 -5.38
CA VAL A 77 7.40 -2.39 -6.82
C VAL A 77 8.74 -2.30 -7.53
N ASP A 78 8.98 -3.21 -8.45
CA ASP A 78 10.07 -3.12 -9.41
C ASP A 78 9.54 -2.44 -10.68
N GLU A 79 10.08 -1.32 -11.05
CA GLU A 79 9.88 -0.69 -12.34
C GLU A 79 10.96 -1.18 -13.30
N LEU A 80 10.54 -1.91 -14.32
CA LEU A 80 11.40 -2.52 -15.33
C LEU A 80 11.37 -1.65 -16.57
N ILE A 81 12.43 -0.89 -16.80
CA ILE A 81 12.52 0.08 -17.89
C ILE A 81 13.51 -0.45 -18.94
N LYS A 82 13.02 -0.78 -20.12
CA LYS A 82 13.87 -1.18 -21.25
C LYS A 82 14.53 0.05 -21.88
N VAL A 83 15.83 0.13 -21.74
CA VAL A 83 16.64 1.22 -22.35
C VAL A 83 16.97 0.88 -23.80
N ASN A 84 17.25 -0.40 -24.07
CA ASN A 84 17.48 -0.98 -25.41
C ASN A 84 17.15 -2.47 -25.38
N GLU A 85 17.29 -3.19 -26.50
CA GLU A 85 16.88 -4.59 -26.63
C GLU A 85 17.57 -5.54 -25.63
N SER A 86 18.78 -5.18 -25.18
CA SER A 86 19.58 -6.04 -24.25
C SER A 86 19.69 -5.49 -22.83
N THR A 87 19.24 -4.26 -22.57
CA THR A 87 19.42 -3.60 -21.28
C THR A 87 18.08 -3.20 -20.67
N THR A 88 17.79 -3.76 -19.50
CA THR A 88 16.65 -3.36 -18.68
C THR A 88 17.16 -2.80 -17.36
N ASN A 89 16.80 -1.56 -17.06
CA ASN A 89 17.04 -0.97 -15.76
C ASN A 89 15.87 -1.33 -14.82
N THR A 90 16.20 -1.76 -13.62
CA THR A 90 15.21 -2.05 -12.58
C THR A 90 15.38 -1.05 -11.45
N VAL A 91 14.28 -0.37 -11.12
CA VAL A 91 14.19 0.52 -9.95
C VAL A 91 13.22 -0.12 -8.96
N THR A 92 13.73 -0.50 -7.80
CA THR A 92 12.91 -1.08 -6.74
C THR A 92 12.50 -0.01 -5.74
N THR A 93 11.20 0.11 -5.52
CA THR A 93 10.62 1.05 -4.56
C THR A 93 9.79 0.31 -3.52
N GLN A 94 10.06 0.52 -2.24
CA GLN A 94 9.21 0.02 -1.17
C GLN A 94 7.98 0.92 -1.04
N VAL A 95 6.79 0.36 -1.27
CA VAL A 95 5.50 1.06 -1.18
C VAL A 95 4.75 0.75 0.09
N GLY A 96 4.91 -0.45 0.65
CA GLY A 96 4.24 -0.89 1.87
C GLY A 96 5.18 -1.49 2.90
N GLU A 97 4.88 -1.25 4.17
CA GLU A 97 5.59 -1.81 5.32
C GLU A 97 4.96 -3.15 5.72
N ALA A 98 5.68 -3.96 6.49
CA ALA A 98 5.19 -5.24 7.00
C ALA A 98 3.83 -5.12 7.72
N GLY A 99 2.96 -6.09 7.44
CA GLY A 99 1.61 -6.15 7.97
C GLY A 99 0.57 -5.32 7.21
N VAL A 100 0.94 -4.66 6.09
CA VAL A 100 0.00 -4.22 5.06
C VAL A 100 -0.30 -5.42 4.18
N VAL A 101 -1.56 -5.70 3.91
CA VAL A 101 -2.00 -6.78 3.01
C VAL A 101 -2.55 -6.15 1.75
N LEU A 102 -2.14 -6.68 0.60
CA LEU A 102 -2.57 -6.21 -0.71
C LEU A 102 -3.38 -7.31 -1.39
N PHE A 103 -4.54 -6.94 -1.88
CA PHE A 103 -5.39 -7.78 -2.71
C PHE A 103 -5.58 -7.11 -4.06
N TYR A 104 -5.77 -7.89 -5.11
CA TYR A 104 -6.10 -7.36 -6.43
C TYR A 104 -7.24 -8.14 -7.05
N LYS A 105 -8.05 -7.44 -7.84
CA LYS A 105 -9.20 -7.99 -8.55
C LYS A 105 -8.95 -7.94 -10.04
N ILE A 106 -9.31 -9.03 -10.72
CA ILE A 106 -9.16 -9.20 -12.16
C ILE A 106 -10.53 -9.12 -12.82
N THR A 107 -10.59 -8.52 -14.00
CA THR A 107 -11.80 -8.44 -14.81
C THR A 107 -12.46 -9.81 -14.98
N GLY A 108 -13.76 -9.88 -14.68
CA GLY A 108 -14.53 -11.13 -14.78
C GLY A 108 -14.45 -12.04 -13.58
N GLU A 109 -13.63 -11.74 -12.58
CA GLU A 109 -13.60 -12.47 -11.31
C GLU A 109 -14.45 -11.78 -10.24
N ALA A 110 -15.15 -12.58 -9.44
CA ALA A 110 -15.94 -12.04 -8.32
C ALA A 110 -15.04 -11.75 -7.11
N ASP A 111 -14.03 -12.56 -6.89
CA ASP A 111 -13.19 -12.53 -5.70
C ASP A 111 -11.88 -11.78 -5.91
N TYR A 112 -11.34 -11.28 -4.80
CA TYR A 112 -10.02 -10.69 -4.74
C TYR A 112 -8.96 -11.78 -4.55
N ARG A 113 -7.84 -11.64 -5.23
CA ARG A 113 -6.63 -12.44 -5.03
C ARG A 113 -5.70 -11.74 -4.07
N GLU A 114 -5.19 -12.44 -3.08
CA GLU A 114 -4.20 -11.90 -2.15
C GLU A 114 -2.80 -11.95 -2.75
N LEU A 115 -2.04 -10.87 -2.56
CA LEU A 115 -0.61 -10.85 -2.88
C LEU A 115 0.16 -11.46 -1.71
N THR A 116 0.73 -12.63 -1.93
CA THR A 116 1.50 -13.38 -0.93
C THR A 116 2.97 -13.46 -1.31
N PRO A 117 3.89 -13.73 -0.36
CA PRO A 117 5.29 -13.99 -0.70
C PRO A 117 5.43 -15.08 -1.76
N GLY A 118 6.19 -14.79 -2.81
CA GLY A 118 6.34 -15.68 -3.97
C GLY A 118 5.35 -15.45 -5.12
N THR A 119 4.31 -14.63 -4.92
CA THR A 119 3.42 -14.16 -5.99
C THR A 119 3.76 -12.74 -6.40
N ALA A 120 3.43 -12.36 -7.63
CA ALA A 120 3.61 -11.00 -8.12
C ALA A 120 2.47 -10.60 -9.07
N LEU A 121 2.05 -9.34 -9.00
CA LEU A 121 1.16 -8.72 -9.95
C LEU A 121 2.00 -7.95 -10.97
N LEU A 122 1.91 -8.36 -12.24
CA LEU A 122 2.62 -7.73 -13.36
C LEU A 122 1.67 -6.79 -14.10
N LEU A 123 2.02 -5.51 -14.16
CA LEU A 123 1.25 -4.49 -14.85
C LEU A 123 2.14 -3.78 -15.88
N SER A 124 1.55 -3.45 -17.01
CA SER A 124 2.22 -2.64 -18.05
C SER A 124 1.20 -1.75 -18.75
N TYR A 125 1.71 -0.70 -19.40
CA TYR A 125 0.90 0.25 -20.12
C TYR A 125 1.15 0.14 -21.64
N ASP A 126 0.13 0.45 -22.40
CA ASP A 126 0.27 0.67 -23.83
C ASP A 126 0.93 2.03 -24.07
N ARG A 127 1.93 2.02 -24.94
CA ARG A 127 2.77 3.21 -25.19
C ARG A 127 2.02 4.33 -25.91
N SER A 128 1.03 3.99 -26.73
CA SER A 128 0.32 4.95 -27.58
C SER A 128 -0.83 5.63 -26.84
N SER A 129 -1.53 4.88 -26.00
CA SER A 129 -2.74 5.32 -25.30
C SER A 129 -2.55 5.56 -23.81
N GLY A 130 -1.52 4.96 -23.20
CA GLY A 130 -1.34 4.93 -21.77
C GLY A 130 -2.39 4.08 -21.04
N ALA A 131 -3.13 3.25 -21.77
CA ALA A 131 -4.05 2.25 -21.25
C ALA A 131 -3.28 1.11 -20.58
N PHE A 132 -3.91 0.39 -19.65
CA PHE A 132 -3.31 -0.84 -19.14
C PHE A 132 -3.34 -1.92 -20.21
N LYS A 133 -2.24 -2.63 -20.37
CA LYS A 133 -2.21 -3.89 -21.15
C LYS A 133 -2.88 -4.99 -20.33
N ASP A 134 -3.35 -6.01 -21.04
CA ASP A 134 -3.88 -7.21 -20.41
C ASP A 134 -2.79 -7.98 -19.63
N LEU A 135 -3.22 -8.89 -18.80
CA LEU A 135 -2.36 -9.69 -17.92
C LEU A 135 -1.78 -10.93 -18.64
N THR A 136 -1.53 -10.84 -19.94
CA THR A 136 -0.95 -11.93 -20.74
C THR A 136 0.39 -12.40 -20.16
N SER A 137 1.21 -11.51 -19.61
CA SER A 137 2.46 -11.83 -18.91
C SER A 137 2.27 -12.72 -17.67
N MET A 138 1.04 -12.77 -17.13
CA MET A 138 0.64 -13.64 -16.01
C MET A 138 -0.16 -14.87 -16.49
N GLY A 139 -0.27 -15.11 -17.80
CA GLY A 139 -1.08 -16.18 -18.39
C GLY A 139 -2.58 -15.88 -18.44
N LEU A 140 -2.99 -14.63 -18.23
CA LEU A 140 -4.38 -14.16 -18.16
C LEU A 140 -4.68 -13.23 -19.35
N SER A 141 -4.61 -13.78 -20.57
CA SER A 141 -4.88 -13.03 -21.80
C SER A 141 -6.32 -12.50 -21.84
N GLY A 142 -6.48 -11.24 -22.21
CA GLY A 142 -7.79 -10.57 -22.29
C GLY A 142 -8.35 -10.13 -20.93
N HIS A 143 -7.64 -10.37 -19.84
CA HIS A 143 -8.04 -9.92 -18.50
C HIS A 143 -7.17 -8.77 -18.02
N TYR A 144 -7.76 -7.89 -17.19
CA TYR A 144 -7.12 -6.68 -16.67
C TYR A 144 -7.23 -6.63 -15.16
N CYS A 145 -6.33 -5.91 -14.50
CA CYS A 145 -6.50 -5.59 -13.11
C CYS A 145 -7.47 -4.40 -12.98
N GLU A 146 -8.57 -4.58 -12.26
CA GLU A 146 -9.59 -3.54 -12.04
C GLU A 146 -9.39 -2.78 -10.75
N GLU A 147 -9.02 -3.47 -9.70
CA GLU A 147 -8.88 -2.89 -8.37
C GLU A 147 -7.67 -3.46 -7.63
N ILE A 148 -7.02 -2.60 -6.86
CA ILE A 148 -6.01 -3.00 -5.87
C ILE A 148 -6.50 -2.51 -4.51
N LYS A 149 -6.80 -3.46 -3.62
CA LYS A 149 -7.28 -3.20 -2.27
C LYS A 149 -6.14 -3.36 -1.29
N ILE A 150 -5.90 -2.36 -0.47
CA ILE A 150 -4.82 -2.29 0.52
C ILE A 150 -5.43 -2.21 1.89
N VAL A 151 -5.06 -3.14 2.78
CA VAL A 151 -5.64 -3.29 4.11
C VAL A 151 -4.55 -3.25 5.18
N LYS A 152 -4.81 -2.51 6.25
CA LYS A 152 -4.02 -2.55 7.49
C LYS A 152 -4.93 -2.34 8.69
N GLY A 153 -5.10 -3.37 9.51
CA GLY A 153 -6.08 -3.35 10.62
C GLY A 153 -7.49 -3.04 10.12
N ASN A 154 -8.11 -2.01 10.65
CA ASN A 154 -9.46 -1.58 10.27
C ASN A 154 -9.51 -0.59 9.08
N ARG A 155 -8.36 -0.27 8.50
CA ARG A 155 -8.26 0.66 7.36
C ARG A 155 -8.15 -0.09 6.06
N THR A 156 -8.99 0.31 5.12
CA THR A 156 -8.97 -0.20 3.74
C THR A 156 -8.87 0.98 2.79
N LYS A 157 -8.03 0.86 1.77
CA LYS A 157 -7.93 1.76 0.64
C LYS A 157 -8.04 0.97 -0.65
N ILE A 158 -8.73 1.53 -1.63
CA ILE A 158 -8.95 0.89 -2.92
C ILE A 158 -8.42 1.81 -4.02
N LEU A 159 -7.52 1.28 -4.83
CA LEU A 159 -7.09 1.89 -6.08
C LEU A 159 -7.92 1.25 -7.21
N LYS A 160 -8.77 2.05 -7.84
CA LYS A 160 -9.51 1.63 -9.04
C LYS A 160 -8.71 1.96 -10.29
N LEU A 161 -8.55 0.96 -11.14
CA LEU A 161 -7.80 1.02 -12.38
C LEU A 161 -8.76 1.01 -13.57
N SER A 162 -8.78 2.09 -14.33
CA SER A 162 -9.50 2.11 -15.61
C SER A 162 -8.59 1.55 -16.70
N TYR A 163 -8.83 0.31 -17.12
CA TYR A 163 -7.96 -0.35 -18.09
C TYR A 163 -7.93 0.36 -19.45
N LEU A 164 -9.04 0.94 -19.90
CA LEU A 164 -9.11 1.66 -21.16
C LEU A 164 -8.31 2.98 -21.18
N THR A 165 -8.25 3.67 -20.07
CA THR A 165 -7.64 5.01 -19.99
C THR A 165 -6.32 5.04 -19.23
N GLY A 166 -5.97 3.96 -18.52
CA GLY A 166 -4.82 3.93 -17.61
C GLY A 166 -4.97 4.87 -16.40
N LYS A 167 -6.18 5.40 -16.14
CA LYS A 167 -6.44 6.26 -14.98
C LYS A 167 -6.48 5.43 -13.70
N ILE A 168 -5.90 5.98 -12.64
CA ILE A 168 -5.89 5.39 -11.31
C ILE A 168 -6.57 6.37 -10.35
N SER A 169 -7.62 5.92 -9.68
CA SER A 169 -8.33 6.69 -8.66
C SER A 169 -8.22 5.99 -7.30
N LEU A 170 -7.94 6.78 -6.26
CA LEU A 170 -7.87 6.30 -4.86
C LEU A 170 -9.22 6.59 -4.18
N GLU A 171 -9.78 5.56 -3.52
CA GLU A 171 -10.99 5.62 -2.69
C GLU A 171 -10.72 5.20 -1.23
#